data_be06e6f2bedac12e05e95de3bfb21cf1
#
_entry.id   be06e6f2bedac12e05e95de3bfb21cf1
#
_cell.length_a   1.000
_cell.length_b   1.000
_cell.length_c   1.000
_cell.angle_alpha   90.00
_cell.angle_beta   90.00
_cell.angle_gamma   90.00
#
_symmetry.space_group_name_H-M   'P 1'
#
loop_
_entity.id
_entity.type
_entity.pdbx_description
1 polymer ?
#
loop_
_entity_poly.entity_id
_entity_poly.type
_entity_poly.pdbx_seq_one_letter_code
_entity_poly.pdbx_strand_id
1 'polypeptide(L)'
;MNRIRQCLILTMVMVIGLSARLAAADDAAQKLYDRVTPSLVVVQYVWQNELGRNELAGAGIVVSDDGLIATSLGLFSTQIPDEQMKDFKILIPRANGEPDELKATFEGRDERTNLAFLKAAEPRKDKKAWTPLKFEDVPAAIGDKVTSIGMLPKLVAYKTYYMESIVAATLRGDVPQVLVGEGLAAASSPVFNADGKAIGMVAVSQAQALLINKPEALVSIQAPPKLYVPASDFLLSFSDPPKAGHPLKLPWLGIPEMTGVAKAVADDLGLGDQPAIQVGDVIEDTPAAKAGLKQGDIIVKVNGQPLERGDQAQDLPGIFRRRMLRFKPGEKVTLSVLRDKGQPLTDIAVVLGEQPPQSDTAARFWADDMGFGVRDMVLIDNYVRKLEKDQKGVIVTVLRKSSAAESAGLHQEDLITQLNGQPVTDEGEFAKDYKAFRDQKPHEAVVLVVQRDGQETTVRIEPPQ
;
A
#
# COMPACT_ATOMS: atom_id res chain seq x y z
N MET A 1 -8.52 60.48 37.57
CA MET A 1 -7.32 60.33 36.77
C MET A 1 -6.61 58.96 36.98
N ASN A 2 -6.51 58.37 38.13
CA ASN A 2 -5.81 57.10 38.36
C ASN A 2 -6.48 55.86 37.74
N ARG A 3 -7.79 55.75 37.67
CA ARG A 3 -8.48 54.58 37.06
C ARG A 3 -8.34 54.53 35.55
N ILE A 4 -8.29 55.64 34.85
CA ILE A 4 -8.07 55.68 33.38
C ILE A 4 -6.63 55.31 33.03
N ARG A 5 -5.64 55.70 33.83
CA ARG A 5 -4.24 55.28 33.65
C ARG A 5 -4.05 53.76 33.87
N GLN A 6 -4.73 53.18 34.86
CA GLN A 6 -4.66 51.74 35.13
C GLN A 6 -5.29 50.91 34.02
N CYS A 7 -6.45 51.36 33.45
CA CYS A 7 -7.06 50.70 32.29
C CYS A 7 -6.17 50.78 31.02
N LEU A 8 -5.53 51.94 30.79
CA LEU A 8 -4.61 52.08 29.63
C LEU A 8 -3.37 51.20 29.75
N ILE A 9 -2.81 51.04 30.93
CA ILE A 9 -1.65 50.16 31.18
C ILE A 9 -2.04 48.68 31.03
N LEU A 10 -3.23 48.27 31.53
CA LEU A 10 -3.71 46.89 31.37
C LEU A 10 -4.00 46.54 29.90
N THR A 11 -4.60 47.47 29.13
CA THR A 11 -4.82 47.28 27.68
C THR A 11 -3.51 47.22 26.91
N MET A 12 -2.52 48.05 27.26
CA MET A 12 -1.23 48.05 26.57
C MET A 12 -0.42 46.78 26.88
N VAL A 13 -0.45 46.25 28.11
CA VAL A 13 0.18 44.96 28.48
C VAL A 13 -0.51 43.79 27.80
N MET A 14 -1.86 43.83 27.61
CA MET A 14 -2.61 42.82 26.96
C MET A 14 -2.34 42.80 25.42
N VAL A 15 -2.18 43.98 24.81
CA VAL A 15 -1.83 44.11 23.37
C VAL A 15 -0.38 43.68 23.11
N ILE A 16 0.56 44.02 23.99
CA ILE A 16 1.97 43.58 23.88
C ILE A 16 2.08 42.06 24.10
N GLY A 17 1.32 41.51 25.06
CA GLY A 17 1.28 40.06 25.28
C GLY A 17 0.67 39.28 24.10
N LEU A 18 -0.31 39.84 23.40
CA LEU A 18 -0.95 39.22 22.22
C LEU A 18 -0.04 39.30 20.99
N SER A 19 0.64 40.44 20.76
CA SER A 19 1.60 40.58 19.67
C SER A 19 2.86 39.72 19.87
N ALA A 20 3.35 39.56 21.08
CA ALA A 20 4.47 38.66 21.37
C ALA A 20 4.12 37.19 21.19
N ARG A 21 2.88 36.76 21.46
CA ARG A 21 2.40 35.39 21.18
C ARG A 21 2.22 35.12 19.68
N LEU A 22 1.74 36.07 18.93
CA LEU A 22 1.63 35.97 17.45
C LEU A 22 3.01 35.89 16.79
N ALA A 23 3.95 36.74 17.18
CA ALA A 23 5.32 36.70 16.66
C ALA A 23 6.07 35.39 17.02
N ALA A 24 5.81 34.83 18.22
CA ALA A 24 6.40 33.56 18.64
C ALA A 24 5.77 32.34 17.89
N ALA A 25 4.50 32.40 17.52
CA ALA A 25 3.82 31.37 16.76
C ALA A 25 4.33 31.34 15.31
N ASP A 26 4.50 32.49 14.67
CA ASP A 26 5.08 32.62 13.33
C ASP A 26 6.55 32.10 13.28
N ASP A 27 7.33 32.38 14.31
CA ASP A 27 8.72 31.89 14.42
C ASP A 27 8.75 30.34 14.59
N ALA A 28 7.82 29.75 15.33
CA ALA A 28 7.76 28.30 15.52
C ALA A 28 7.36 27.57 14.21
N ALA A 29 6.39 28.09 13.47
CA ALA A 29 5.96 27.55 12.19
C ALA A 29 7.09 27.61 11.15
N GLN A 30 7.78 28.75 11.05
CA GLN A 30 8.92 28.91 10.14
C GLN A 30 10.07 27.97 10.51
N LYS A 31 10.41 27.85 11.80
CA LYS A 31 11.46 26.91 12.26
C LYS A 31 11.12 25.45 11.94
N LEU A 32 9.86 25.05 12.12
CA LEU A 32 9.42 23.71 11.74
C LEU A 32 9.57 23.49 10.24
N TYR A 33 9.10 24.45 9.45
CA TYR A 33 9.18 24.39 7.98
C TYR A 33 10.64 24.28 7.50
N ASP A 34 11.53 25.13 8.00
CA ASP A 34 12.96 25.14 7.61
C ASP A 34 13.68 23.85 8.02
N ARG A 35 13.31 23.28 9.18
CA ARG A 35 13.86 22.03 9.66
C ARG A 35 13.43 20.82 8.80
N VAL A 36 12.18 20.80 8.35
CA VAL A 36 11.57 19.64 7.67
C VAL A 36 11.83 19.65 6.18
N THR A 37 11.82 20.81 5.54
CA THR A 37 12.00 20.94 4.08
C THR A 37 13.20 20.15 3.53
N PRO A 38 14.38 20.10 4.17
CA PRO A 38 15.52 19.31 3.69
C PRO A 38 15.30 17.79 3.70
N SER A 39 14.29 17.30 4.44
CA SER A 39 13.92 15.88 4.50
C SER A 39 12.93 15.47 3.41
N LEU A 40 12.39 16.43 2.65
CA LEU A 40 11.40 16.17 1.62
C LEU A 40 12.07 16.12 0.25
N VAL A 41 11.78 15.08 -0.50
CA VAL A 41 12.28 14.84 -1.86
C VAL A 41 11.14 14.40 -2.77
N VAL A 42 11.38 14.39 -4.07
CA VAL A 42 10.49 13.73 -5.03
C VAL A 42 11.09 12.40 -5.42
N VAL A 43 10.31 11.35 -5.42
CA VAL A 43 10.66 10.06 -6.01
C VAL A 43 10.01 9.96 -7.38
N GLN A 44 10.75 9.47 -8.36
CA GLN A 44 10.31 9.39 -9.75
C GLN A 44 10.79 8.09 -10.36
N TYR A 45 9.96 7.51 -11.23
CA TYR A 45 10.33 6.39 -12.08
C TYR A 45 9.57 6.42 -13.40
N VAL A 46 10.01 5.63 -14.36
CA VAL A 46 9.32 5.42 -15.63
C VAL A 46 8.58 4.10 -15.57
N TRP A 47 7.27 4.15 -15.67
CA TRP A 47 6.46 2.97 -15.94
C TRP A 47 6.45 2.70 -17.44
N GLN A 48 7.10 1.63 -17.83
CA GLN A 48 7.17 1.18 -19.21
C GLN A 48 6.38 -0.12 -19.36
N ASN A 49 5.29 -0.03 -20.06
CA ASN A 49 4.41 -1.16 -20.37
C ASN A 49 4.16 -1.24 -21.88
N GLU A 50 3.30 -2.14 -22.28
CA GLU A 50 2.91 -2.43 -23.66
C GLU A 50 2.23 -1.24 -24.37
N LEU A 51 1.70 -0.29 -23.60
CA LEU A 51 1.01 0.90 -24.10
C LEU A 51 1.93 2.12 -24.20
N GLY A 52 3.17 2.03 -23.67
CA GLY A 52 4.15 3.10 -23.75
C GLY A 52 4.94 3.34 -22.48
N ARG A 53 5.54 4.55 -22.41
CA ARG A 53 6.34 5.03 -21.28
C ARG A 53 5.63 6.19 -20.59
N ASN A 54 5.42 6.08 -19.29
CA ASN A 54 4.83 7.12 -18.47
C ASN A 54 5.76 7.44 -17.31
N GLU A 55 6.10 8.72 -17.15
CA GLU A 55 6.84 9.20 -15.99
C GLU A 55 5.88 9.39 -14.82
N LEU A 56 6.17 8.74 -13.70
CA LEU A 56 5.41 8.83 -12.47
C LEU A 56 6.29 9.44 -11.38
N ALA A 57 5.73 10.39 -10.63
CA ALA A 57 6.45 11.06 -9.55
C ALA A 57 5.54 11.27 -8.35
N GLY A 58 6.10 11.20 -7.15
CA GLY A 58 5.39 11.42 -5.89
C GLY A 58 6.32 11.98 -4.81
N ALA A 59 5.72 12.43 -3.69
CA ALA A 59 6.48 12.89 -2.55
C ALA A 59 7.19 11.74 -1.85
N GLY A 60 8.42 11.98 -1.40
CA GLY A 60 9.22 11.06 -0.61
C GLY A 60 9.80 11.76 0.61
N ILE A 61 10.06 11.00 1.65
CA ILE A 61 10.63 11.47 2.93
C ILE A 61 11.94 10.74 3.16
N VAL A 62 12.99 11.48 3.43
CA VAL A 62 14.28 10.91 3.87
C VAL A 62 14.11 10.35 5.26
N VAL A 63 14.39 9.05 5.46
CA VAL A 63 14.20 8.35 6.74
C VAL A 63 15.49 7.80 7.35
N SER A 64 16.62 7.89 6.63
CA SER A 64 17.94 7.50 7.15
C SER A 64 19.07 8.40 6.66
N ASP A 65 20.18 8.40 7.40
CA ASP A 65 21.39 9.18 7.08
C ASP A 65 22.09 8.71 5.80
N ASP A 66 21.83 7.51 5.33
CA ASP A 66 22.41 6.91 4.12
C ASP A 66 21.52 7.07 2.87
N GLY A 67 20.47 7.91 2.96
CA GLY A 67 19.61 8.26 1.83
C GLY A 67 18.52 7.24 1.52
N LEU A 68 18.01 6.53 2.50
CA LEU A 68 16.77 5.75 2.36
C LEU A 68 15.57 6.72 2.35
N ILE A 69 14.72 6.55 1.36
CA ILE A 69 13.52 7.37 1.14
C ILE A 69 12.30 6.49 1.30
N ALA A 70 11.37 6.90 2.15
CA ALA A 70 10.04 6.30 2.25
C ALA A 70 9.03 7.13 1.44
N THR A 71 8.12 6.44 0.79
CA THR A 71 7.00 7.04 0.06
C THR A 71 5.77 6.14 0.18
N SER A 72 4.62 6.60 -0.31
CA SER A 72 3.41 5.79 -0.33
C SER A 72 3.50 4.63 -1.31
N LEU A 73 2.97 3.48 -0.92
CA LEU A 73 2.74 2.34 -1.80
C LEU A 73 1.82 2.69 -2.98
N GLY A 74 0.93 3.67 -2.84
CA GLY A 74 0.08 4.14 -3.93
C GLY A 74 0.83 4.66 -5.16
N LEU A 75 2.05 5.18 -5.00
CA LEU A 75 2.92 5.54 -6.12
C LEU A 75 3.52 4.28 -6.80
N PHE A 76 3.79 3.25 -6.03
CA PHE A 76 4.41 1.99 -6.45
C PHE A 76 3.41 0.83 -6.35
N SER A 77 2.24 0.99 -6.98
CA SER A 77 1.16 0.01 -6.93
C SER A 77 1.66 -1.41 -7.21
N THR A 78 1.16 -2.38 -6.45
CA THR A 78 1.43 -3.81 -6.67
C THR A 78 0.91 -4.29 -8.03
N GLN A 79 -0.02 -3.55 -8.63
CA GLN A 79 -0.51 -3.82 -10.00
C GLN A 79 0.52 -3.49 -11.09
N ILE A 80 1.61 -2.78 -10.75
CA ILE A 80 2.71 -2.50 -11.68
C ILE A 80 3.85 -3.48 -11.36
N PRO A 81 4.15 -4.44 -12.25
CA PRO A 81 5.27 -5.36 -12.08
C PRO A 81 6.60 -4.61 -11.95
N ASP A 82 7.52 -5.14 -11.14
CA ASP A 82 8.82 -4.50 -10.89
C ASP A 82 9.63 -4.34 -12.16
N GLU A 83 9.54 -5.29 -13.08
CA GLU A 83 10.22 -5.26 -14.38
C GLU A 83 9.70 -4.18 -15.33
N GLN A 84 8.52 -3.63 -15.09
CA GLN A 84 7.98 -2.49 -15.83
C GLN A 84 8.38 -1.13 -15.24
N MET A 85 8.97 -1.12 -14.05
CA MET A 85 9.46 0.11 -13.41
C MET A 85 10.94 0.32 -13.76
N LYS A 86 11.25 1.46 -14.35
CA LYS A 86 12.59 1.80 -14.86
C LYS A 86 13.02 3.19 -14.41
N ASP A 87 14.29 3.47 -14.55
CA ASP A 87 14.87 4.81 -14.44
C ASP A 87 14.50 5.53 -13.12
N PHE A 88 14.69 4.84 -12.00
CA PHE A 88 14.39 5.41 -10.67
C PHE A 88 15.28 6.59 -10.35
N LYS A 89 14.69 7.67 -9.87
CA LYS A 89 15.36 8.91 -9.49
C LYS A 89 14.84 9.47 -8.18
N ILE A 90 15.70 10.17 -7.48
CA ILE A 90 15.37 11.08 -6.39
C ILE A 90 15.65 12.50 -6.88
N LEU A 91 14.64 13.36 -6.81
CA LEU A 91 14.77 14.77 -7.16
C LEU A 91 14.79 15.59 -5.87
N ILE A 92 15.83 16.36 -5.66
CA ILE A 92 16.00 17.25 -4.51
C ILE A 92 15.62 18.67 -4.96
N PRO A 93 14.48 19.22 -4.48
CA PRO A 93 14.06 20.57 -4.87
C PRO A 93 15.12 21.61 -4.50
N ARG A 94 15.26 22.63 -5.34
CA ARG A 94 16.09 23.81 -5.10
C ARG A 94 15.22 25.04 -4.92
N ALA A 95 15.70 25.99 -4.14
CA ALA A 95 15.01 27.28 -3.98
C ALA A 95 14.79 28.00 -5.32
N ASN A 96 15.75 27.88 -6.21
CA ASN A 96 15.71 28.48 -7.55
C ASN A 96 16.28 27.47 -8.56
N GLY A 97 15.56 27.25 -9.66
CA GLY A 97 15.98 26.41 -10.78
C GLY A 97 15.47 24.97 -10.72
N GLU A 98 16.02 24.13 -11.57
CA GLU A 98 15.68 22.71 -11.68
C GLU A 98 16.18 21.93 -10.45
N PRO A 99 15.46 20.86 -10.04
CA PRO A 99 15.89 20.02 -8.93
C PRO A 99 17.19 19.28 -9.24
N ASP A 100 17.94 18.94 -8.20
CA ASP A 100 19.05 18.00 -8.34
C ASP A 100 18.51 16.59 -8.54
N GLU A 101 18.86 15.97 -9.66
CA GLU A 101 18.52 14.59 -9.96
C GLU A 101 19.63 13.65 -9.51
N LEU A 102 19.26 12.62 -8.74
CA LEU A 102 20.11 11.50 -8.34
C LEU A 102 19.51 10.20 -8.84
N LYS A 103 20.35 9.27 -9.30
CA LYS A 103 19.92 7.90 -9.55
C LYS A 103 19.53 7.24 -8.23
N ALA A 104 18.52 6.38 -8.31
CA ALA A 104 18.02 5.64 -7.16
C ALA A 104 17.87 4.15 -7.48
N THR A 105 17.90 3.34 -6.44
CA THR A 105 17.52 1.92 -6.45
C THR A 105 16.14 1.80 -5.80
N PHE A 106 15.28 1.02 -6.39
CA PHE A 106 14.02 0.61 -5.74
C PHE A 106 14.34 -0.51 -4.75
N GLU A 107 14.12 -0.25 -3.47
CA GLU A 107 14.39 -1.20 -2.40
C GLU A 107 13.22 -2.18 -2.19
N GLY A 108 12.02 -1.78 -2.56
CA GLY A 108 10.84 -2.65 -2.51
C GLY A 108 9.62 -2.00 -1.89
N ARG A 109 8.55 -2.80 -1.83
CA ARG A 109 7.26 -2.47 -1.21
C ARG A 109 7.16 -3.09 0.17
N ASP A 110 6.53 -2.38 1.09
CA ASP A 110 6.12 -2.91 2.39
C ASP A 110 4.59 -2.81 2.54
N GLU A 111 3.91 -3.90 2.21
CA GLU A 111 2.45 -3.99 2.30
C GLU A 111 1.95 -3.99 3.75
N ARG A 112 2.83 -4.29 4.73
CA ARG A 112 2.48 -4.23 6.17
C ARG A 112 2.03 -2.84 6.57
N THR A 113 2.57 -1.81 5.90
CA THR A 113 2.43 -0.41 6.29
C THR A 113 2.03 0.52 5.14
N ASN A 114 1.75 -0.02 3.95
CA ASN A 114 1.46 0.72 2.73
C ASN A 114 2.56 1.72 2.32
N LEU A 115 3.83 1.35 2.54
CA LEU A 115 4.99 2.13 2.14
C LEU A 115 5.78 1.44 1.02
N ALA A 116 6.55 2.25 0.29
CA ALA A 116 7.58 1.80 -0.63
C ALA A 116 8.88 2.55 -0.34
N PHE A 117 10.00 1.95 -0.70
CA PHE A 117 11.32 2.45 -0.36
C PHE A 117 12.22 2.55 -1.59
N LEU A 118 12.93 3.66 -1.65
CA LEU A 118 14.00 3.88 -2.61
C LEU A 118 15.27 4.28 -1.85
N LYS A 119 16.42 4.03 -2.46
CA LYS A 119 17.70 4.45 -1.93
C LYS A 119 18.49 5.22 -2.98
N ALA A 120 19.14 6.28 -2.56
CA ALA A 120 20.07 7.00 -3.44
C ALA A 120 21.21 6.06 -3.84
N ALA A 121 21.41 5.88 -5.16
CA ALA A 121 22.47 5.03 -5.70
C ALA A 121 23.82 5.78 -5.80
N GLU A 122 23.81 7.10 -5.62
CA GLU A 122 24.96 7.96 -5.69
C GLU A 122 24.91 9.07 -4.61
N PRO A 123 26.08 9.60 -4.18
CA PRO A 123 26.11 10.73 -3.23
C PRO A 123 25.41 11.96 -3.78
N ARG A 124 24.91 12.78 -2.90
CA ARG A 124 24.32 14.08 -3.26
C ARG A 124 25.33 14.95 -4.00
N LYS A 125 24.90 15.64 -5.07
CA LYS A 125 25.75 16.54 -5.89
C LYS A 125 26.26 17.73 -5.09
N ASP A 126 25.50 18.21 -4.11
CA ASP A 126 25.89 19.32 -3.22
C ASP A 126 26.78 18.88 -2.05
N LYS A 127 27.13 17.60 -1.98
CA LYS A 127 27.96 16.97 -0.92
C LYS A 127 27.42 17.16 0.51
N LYS A 128 26.16 17.57 0.67
CA LYS A 128 25.52 17.67 1.98
C LYS A 128 25.10 16.31 2.48
N ALA A 129 25.06 16.11 3.79
CA ALA A 129 24.46 14.95 4.42
C ALA A 129 22.94 14.92 4.16
N TRP A 130 22.38 13.73 4.17
CA TRP A 130 20.94 13.56 4.21
C TRP A 130 20.39 14.04 5.56
N THR A 131 19.20 14.58 5.56
CA THR A 131 18.51 15.05 6.77
C THR A 131 17.32 14.13 7.03
N PRO A 132 17.46 13.04 7.78
CA PRO A 132 16.37 12.11 8.01
C PRO A 132 15.33 12.70 8.94
N LEU A 133 14.06 12.50 8.62
CA LEU A 133 12.94 12.82 9.48
C LEU A 133 12.69 11.64 10.44
N LYS A 134 12.70 11.91 11.74
CA LYS A 134 12.37 10.91 12.76
C LYS A 134 10.90 10.99 13.11
N PHE A 135 10.21 9.88 12.97
CA PHE A 135 8.82 9.74 13.42
C PHE A 135 8.76 9.18 14.82
N GLU A 136 7.75 9.61 15.58
CA GLU A 136 7.54 9.19 16.97
C GLU A 136 6.12 8.66 17.14
N ASP A 137 5.97 7.59 17.92
CA ASP A 137 4.66 7.05 18.31
C ASP A 137 4.06 7.93 19.42
N VAL A 138 3.44 9.02 19.00
CA VAL A 138 2.72 9.94 19.89
C VAL A 138 1.26 9.97 19.42
N PRO A 139 0.33 9.47 20.24
CA PRO A 139 -1.09 9.50 19.89
C PRO A 139 -1.61 10.94 19.87
N ALA A 140 -2.50 11.22 18.93
CA ALA A 140 -3.20 12.49 18.86
C ALA A 140 -4.61 12.35 19.45
N ALA A 141 -5.04 13.37 20.19
CA ALA A 141 -6.39 13.47 20.75
C ALA A 141 -7.26 14.44 19.93
N ILE A 142 -8.58 14.25 20.01
CA ILE A 142 -9.54 15.19 19.40
C ILE A 142 -9.30 16.60 19.98
N GLY A 143 -9.21 17.59 19.07
CA GLY A 143 -8.91 18.97 19.42
C GLY A 143 -7.42 19.34 19.35
N ASP A 144 -6.51 18.36 19.21
CA ASP A 144 -5.09 18.65 19.05
C ASP A 144 -4.82 19.37 17.72
N LYS A 145 -3.92 20.35 17.77
CA LYS A 145 -3.41 21.04 16.60
C LYS A 145 -2.37 20.17 15.92
N VAL A 146 -2.52 19.98 14.62
CA VAL A 146 -1.56 19.26 13.79
C VAL A 146 -1.13 20.09 12.59
N THR A 147 0.09 19.87 12.15
CA THR A 147 0.70 20.54 11.00
C THR A 147 1.17 19.53 9.99
N SER A 148 1.08 19.85 8.71
CA SER A 148 1.67 19.04 7.65
C SER A 148 2.46 19.91 6.67
N ILE A 149 3.56 19.36 6.14
CA ILE A 149 4.41 20.06 5.16
C ILE A 149 4.53 19.14 3.94
N GLY A 150 4.04 19.63 2.81
CA GLY A 150 3.98 18.86 1.58
C GLY A 150 4.73 19.50 0.43
N MET A 151 4.60 18.89 -0.72
CA MET A 151 5.17 19.35 -1.98
C MET A 151 4.09 19.61 -3.00
N LEU A 152 4.23 20.70 -3.74
CA LEU A 152 3.45 21.02 -4.91
C LEU A 152 3.94 20.20 -6.13
N PRO A 153 3.13 20.05 -7.19
CA PRO A 153 3.51 19.29 -8.37
C PRO A 153 4.62 19.97 -9.19
N LYS A 154 5.15 19.24 -10.19
CA LYS A 154 6.21 19.68 -11.12
C LYS A 154 5.93 21.05 -11.75
N LEU A 155 4.65 21.35 -12.03
CA LEU A 155 4.22 22.63 -12.61
C LEU A 155 4.72 23.85 -11.82
N VAL A 156 4.91 23.72 -10.51
CA VAL A 156 5.42 24.78 -9.61
C VAL A 156 6.74 24.36 -8.96
N ALA A 157 7.56 23.61 -9.69
CA ALA A 157 8.91 23.20 -9.33
C ALA A 157 9.02 22.49 -7.97
N TYR A 158 8.02 21.70 -7.61
CA TYR A 158 7.99 20.94 -6.35
C TYR A 158 8.18 21.81 -5.09
N LYS A 159 7.72 23.06 -5.14
CA LYS A 159 7.81 23.97 -3.98
C LYS A 159 7.09 23.35 -2.78
N THR A 160 7.72 23.40 -1.62
CA THR A 160 7.11 22.96 -0.37
C THR A 160 6.10 23.98 0.16
N TYR A 161 5.10 23.51 0.91
CA TYR A 161 4.08 24.34 1.51
C TYR A 161 3.62 23.76 2.86
N TYR A 162 3.06 24.60 3.69
CA TYR A 162 2.68 24.35 5.07
C TYR A 162 1.15 24.42 5.23
N MET A 163 0.58 23.49 6.00
CA MET A 163 -0.84 23.50 6.37
C MET A 163 -1.03 23.14 7.83
N GLU A 164 -1.97 23.81 8.49
CA GLU A 164 -2.40 23.51 9.85
C GLU A 164 -3.83 22.97 9.85
N SER A 165 -4.13 22.11 10.80
CA SER A 165 -5.49 21.59 11.02
C SER A 165 -5.67 21.16 12.47
N ILE A 166 -6.87 20.69 12.80
CA ILE A 166 -7.24 20.20 14.12
C ILE A 166 -7.77 18.77 13.99
N VAL A 167 -7.35 17.90 14.89
CA VAL A 167 -7.84 16.52 14.95
C VAL A 167 -9.34 16.53 15.27
N ALA A 168 -10.13 15.93 14.39
CA ALA A 168 -11.58 15.85 14.48
C ALA A 168 -12.07 14.48 14.99
N ALA A 169 -11.42 13.39 14.57
CA ALA A 169 -11.76 12.02 15.00
C ALA A 169 -10.57 11.07 14.82
N THR A 170 -10.62 9.96 15.53
CA THR A 170 -9.74 8.79 15.29
C THR A 170 -10.60 7.65 14.75
N LEU A 171 -10.18 7.02 13.66
CA LEU A 171 -10.87 5.93 12.98
C LEU A 171 -10.10 4.63 13.19
N ARG A 172 -10.80 3.56 13.57
CA ARG A 172 -10.22 2.24 13.88
C ARG A 172 -10.69 1.21 12.86
N GLY A 173 -10.36 1.48 11.58
CA GLY A 173 -10.59 0.53 10.49
C GLY A 173 -9.39 -0.40 10.27
N ASP A 174 -9.35 -1.04 9.10
CA ASP A 174 -8.21 -1.88 8.66
C ASP A 174 -6.87 -1.18 8.84
N VAL A 175 -6.81 0.07 8.45
CA VAL A 175 -5.70 0.99 8.69
C VAL A 175 -6.18 2.03 9.68
N PRO A 176 -5.51 2.19 10.85
CA PRO A 176 -5.85 3.26 11.77
C PRO A 176 -5.61 4.61 11.11
N GLN A 177 -6.55 5.51 11.24
CA GLN A 177 -6.48 6.85 10.62
C GLN A 177 -6.96 7.91 11.58
N VAL A 178 -6.44 9.10 11.40
CA VAL A 178 -6.89 10.30 12.13
C VAL A 178 -7.50 11.27 11.14
N LEU A 179 -8.76 11.62 11.37
CA LEU A 179 -9.50 12.61 10.61
C LEU A 179 -9.20 14.01 11.16
N VAL A 180 -8.94 14.97 10.29
CA VAL A 180 -8.79 16.38 10.63
C VAL A 180 -9.94 17.24 10.05
N GLY A 181 -10.16 18.40 10.65
CA GLY A 181 -11.29 19.26 10.30
C GLY A 181 -11.14 19.95 8.94
N GLU A 182 -10.02 20.62 8.69
CA GLU A 182 -9.87 21.48 7.52
C GLU A 182 -9.12 20.81 6.38
N GLY A 183 -7.98 20.20 6.65
CA GLY A 183 -7.19 19.51 5.65
C GLY A 183 -5.71 19.46 5.99
N LEU A 184 -4.99 18.63 5.23
CA LEU A 184 -3.56 18.38 5.35
C LEU A 184 -2.88 18.68 4.02
N ALA A 185 -1.57 18.72 4.02
CA ALA A 185 -0.77 18.80 2.80
C ALA A 185 -0.99 17.57 1.90
N ALA A 186 -0.34 17.55 0.74
CA ALA A 186 -0.48 16.46 -0.23
C ALA A 186 -0.16 15.09 0.40
N ALA A 187 -0.69 14.06 -0.24
CA ALA A 187 -0.43 12.67 0.12
C ALA A 187 1.06 12.37 0.30
N SER A 188 1.39 11.46 1.21
CA SER A 188 2.76 11.13 1.67
C SER A 188 3.48 12.25 2.45
N SER A 189 2.82 13.37 2.76
CA SER A 189 3.44 14.42 3.57
C SER A 189 3.50 14.02 5.04
N PRO A 190 4.57 14.36 5.78
CA PRO A 190 4.63 14.14 7.22
C PRO A 190 3.67 15.06 7.97
N VAL A 191 3.13 14.54 9.09
CA VAL A 191 2.23 15.24 10.00
C VAL A 191 2.92 15.41 11.35
N PHE A 192 2.83 16.61 11.92
CA PHE A 192 3.49 17.01 13.16
C PHE A 192 2.47 17.41 14.21
N ASN A 193 2.77 17.15 15.48
CA ASN A 193 2.02 17.71 16.61
C ASN A 193 2.49 19.13 16.94
N ALA A 194 1.88 19.74 17.97
CA ALA A 194 2.22 21.09 18.42
C ALA A 194 3.68 21.25 18.89
N ASP A 195 4.32 20.18 19.35
CA ASP A 195 5.74 20.17 19.74
C ASP A 195 6.68 20.02 18.52
N GLY A 196 6.15 19.91 17.31
CA GLY A 196 6.90 19.70 16.08
C GLY A 196 7.48 18.29 15.93
N LYS A 197 6.96 17.29 16.63
CA LYS A 197 7.29 15.87 16.47
C LYS A 197 6.50 15.30 15.29
N ALA A 198 7.14 14.54 14.41
CA ALA A 198 6.47 13.86 13.31
C ALA A 198 5.71 12.64 13.88
N ILE A 199 4.38 12.70 13.84
CA ILE A 199 3.47 11.73 14.47
C ILE A 199 2.69 10.89 13.46
N GLY A 200 2.82 11.17 12.17
CA GLY A 200 2.09 10.44 11.14
C GLY A 200 2.41 10.91 9.73
N MET A 201 1.76 10.28 8.77
CA MET A 201 1.89 10.57 7.34
C MET A 201 0.51 10.70 6.73
N VAL A 202 0.32 11.70 5.85
CA VAL A 202 -0.96 11.92 5.17
C VAL A 202 -1.35 10.67 4.38
N ALA A 203 -2.56 10.16 4.65
CA ALA A 203 -3.10 8.96 4.03
C ALA A 203 -3.28 9.17 2.51
N VAL A 204 -3.11 8.10 1.75
CA VAL A 204 -2.99 8.14 0.29
C VAL A 204 -4.04 7.28 -0.37
N SER A 205 -4.74 7.85 -1.35
CA SER A 205 -5.29 7.07 -2.46
C SER A 205 -4.31 7.10 -3.65
N GLN A 206 -4.36 6.12 -4.54
CA GLN A 206 -3.48 6.09 -5.73
C GLN A 206 -3.51 7.40 -6.52
N ALA A 207 -4.70 7.99 -6.70
CA ALA A 207 -4.86 9.23 -7.43
C ALA A 207 -4.16 10.44 -6.77
N GLN A 208 -3.95 10.40 -5.46
CA GLN A 208 -3.33 11.48 -4.68
C GLN A 208 -1.81 11.30 -4.51
N ALA A 209 -1.26 10.11 -4.83
CA ALA A 209 0.15 9.83 -4.68
C ALA A 209 1.03 10.51 -5.73
N LEU A 210 0.46 10.86 -6.89
CA LEU A 210 1.19 11.34 -8.05
C LEU A 210 1.39 12.87 -8.03
N LEU A 211 2.65 13.31 -8.14
CA LEU A 211 3.03 14.71 -8.34
C LEU A 211 3.25 15.00 -9.84
N ILE A 212 2.21 14.79 -10.63
CA ILE A 212 2.28 14.91 -12.10
C ILE A 212 2.07 16.35 -12.56
N ASN A 213 2.61 16.67 -13.73
CA ASN A 213 2.45 17.98 -14.35
C ASN A 213 1.10 18.10 -15.08
N LYS A 214 -0.01 18.00 -14.33
CA LYS A 214 -1.37 18.18 -14.85
C LYS A 214 -2.09 19.24 -14.03
N PRO A 215 -2.98 20.06 -14.65
CA PRO A 215 -3.77 21.06 -13.94
C PRO A 215 -4.58 20.46 -12.78
N GLU A 216 -5.05 19.23 -12.94
CA GLU A 216 -5.82 18.51 -11.92
C GLU A 216 -5.01 18.24 -10.64
N ALA A 217 -3.67 18.18 -10.72
CA ALA A 217 -2.83 18.02 -9.55
C ALA A 217 -2.93 19.20 -8.56
N LEU A 218 -3.29 20.38 -9.03
CA LEU A 218 -3.54 21.56 -8.19
C LEU A 218 -4.90 21.49 -7.47
N VAL A 219 -5.85 20.71 -7.98
CA VAL A 219 -7.18 20.53 -7.36
C VAL A 219 -7.05 19.92 -5.97
N SER A 220 -6.04 19.07 -5.73
CA SER A 220 -5.79 18.47 -4.41
C SER A 220 -5.48 19.53 -3.32
N ILE A 221 -5.00 20.71 -3.71
CA ILE A 221 -4.80 21.84 -2.78
C ILE A 221 -6.14 22.51 -2.45
N GLN A 222 -7.07 22.55 -3.41
CA GLN A 222 -8.41 23.12 -3.21
C GLN A 222 -9.31 22.17 -2.40
N ALA A 223 -9.08 20.85 -2.54
CA ALA A 223 -9.75 19.81 -1.77
C ALA A 223 -8.69 18.92 -1.06
N PRO A 224 -8.04 19.45 -0.02
CA PRO A 224 -6.93 18.76 0.62
C PRO A 224 -7.37 17.45 1.30
N PRO A 225 -6.48 16.45 1.40
CA PRO A 225 -6.74 15.25 2.18
C PRO A 225 -7.08 15.61 3.63
N LYS A 226 -7.93 14.80 4.27
CA LYS A 226 -8.34 15.00 5.65
C LYS A 226 -7.96 13.87 6.59
N LEU A 227 -7.18 12.90 6.10
CA LEU A 227 -6.80 11.71 6.84
C LEU A 227 -5.29 11.55 6.87
N TYR A 228 -4.76 11.15 8.02
CA TYR A 228 -3.39 10.68 8.12
C TYR A 228 -3.31 9.34 8.88
N VAL A 229 -2.28 8.56 8.57
CA VAL A 229 -1.95 7.32 9.28
C VAL A 229 -0.98 7.68 10.41
N PRO A 230 -1.25 7.27 11.66
CA PRO A 230 -0.34 7.54 12.78
C PRO A 230 0.97 6.77 12.66
N ALA A 231 2.05 7.32 13.18
CA ALA A 231 3.39 6.74 13.07
C ALA A 231 3.50 5.34 13.68
N SER A 232 2.77 5.06 14.76
CA SER A 232 2.69 3.73 15.37
C SER A 232 2.41 2.60 14.40
N ASP A 233 1.74 2.93 13.28
CA ASP A 233 1.35 1.94 12.31
C ASP A 233 2.47 1.55 11.34
N PHE A 234 3.40 2.45 11.04
CA PHE A 234 4.43 2.23 10.01
C PHE A 234 5.89 2.29 10.52
N LEU A 235 6.13 2.60 11.79
CA LEU A 235 7.49 2.66 12.35
C LEU A 235 8.27 1.34 12.20
N LEU A 236 7.57 0.20 12.18
CA LEU A 236 8.22 -1.09 12.00
C LEU A 236 8.96 -1.18 10.64
N SER A 237 8.45 -0.53 9.60
CA SER A 237 9.07 -0.53 8.26
C SER A 237 10.38 0.24 8.21
N PHE A 238 10.59 1.20 9.11
CA PHE A 238 11.86 1.95 9.17
C PHE A 238 12.95 1.18 9.91
N SER A 239 12.58 0.26 10.80
CA SER A 239 13.52 -0.62 11.49
C SER A 239 13.90 -1.85 10.68
N ASP A 240 13.03 -2.31 9.80
CA ASP A 240 13.21 -3.49 8.94
C ASP A 240 12.63 -3.20 7.54
N PRO A 241 13.26 -2.29 6.77
CA PRO A 241 12.80 -1.94 5.43
C PRO A 241 13.10 -3.06 4.43
N PRO A 242 12.32 -3.18 3.34
CA PRO A 242 12.65 -4.06 2.24
C PRO A 242 14.01 -3.68 1.62
N LYS A 243 14.63 -4.63 0.94
CA LYS A 243 15.92 -4.45 0.24
C LYS A 243 15.80 -4.95 -1.19
N ALA A 244 16.42 -4.24 -2.10
CA ALA A 244 16.46 -4.60 -3.51
C ALA A 244 16.90 -6.07 -3.71
N GLY A 245 16.12 -6.83 -4.48
CA GLY A 245 16.35 -8.26 -4.71
C GLY A 245 16.01 -9.19 -3.53
N HIS A 246 15.52 -8.64 -2.40
CA HIS A 246 15.12 -9.39 -1.22
C HIS A 246 13.74 -8.91 -0.75
N PRO A 247 12.66 -9.23 -1.47
CA PRO A 247 11.32 -8.81 -1.10
C PRO A 247 10.96 -9.33 0.29
N LEU A 248 10.16 -8.57 1.02
CA LEU A 248 9.69 -8.98 2.33
C LEU A 248 8.84 -10.25 2.22
N LYS A 249 9.19 -11.24 3.02
CA LYS A 249 8.40 -12.44 3.18
C LYS A 249 7.30 -12.18 4.19
N LEU A 250 6.06 -12.17 3.73
CA LEU A 250 4.90 -11.91 4.56
C LEU A 250 4.38 -13.19 5.21
N PRO A 251 3.94 -13.14 6.47
CA PRO A 251 3.34 -14.29 7.14
C PRO A 251 1.93 -14.56 6.61
N TRP A 252 1.55 -15.83 6.61
CA TRP A 252 0.27 -16.25 6.07
C TRP A 252 -0.36 -17.39 6.90
N LEU A 253 -1.70 -17.35 7.02
CA LEU A 253 -2.50 -18.38 7.70
C LEU A 253 -3.17 -19.36 6.73
N GLY A 254 -3.59 -18.89 5.56
CA GLY A 254 -4.38 -19.68 4.62
C GLY A 254 -5.89 -19.66 4.87
N ILE A 255 -6.39 -18.53 5.38
CA ILE A 255 -7.81 -18.25 5.58
C ILE A 255 -8.19 -17.17 4.56
N PRO A 256 -8.86 -17.52 3.45
CA PRO A 256 -9.22 -16.55 2.42
C PRO A 256 -10.36 -15.63 2.87
N GLU A 257 -11.29 -16.17 3.66
CA GLU A 257 -12.48 -15.46 4.08
C GLU A 257 -12.61 -15.42 5.60
N MET A 258 -12.89 -14.25 6.11
CA MET A 258 -13.16 -13.99 7.53
C MET A 258 -14.26 -12.94 7.64
N THR A 259 -15.12 -13.06 8.64
CA THR A 259 -16.20 -12.11 8.91
C THR A 259 -16.13 -11.64 10.35
N GLY A 260 -16.25 -10.34 10.59
CA GLY A 260 -16.37 -9.80 11.93
C GLY A 260 -17.70 -10.19 12.55
N VAL A 261 -17.69 -10.69 13.78
CA VAL A 261 -18.88 -11.11 14.51
C VAL A 261 -19.65 -9.87 14.98
N ALA A 262 -20.89 -9.74 14.50
CA ALA A 262 -21.75 -8.63 14.90
C ALA A 262 -22.12 -8.71 16.39
N LYS A 263 -22.35 -7.55 17.05
CA LYS A 263 -22.63 -7.44 18.49
C LYS A 263 -23.74 -8.40 18.96
N ALA A 264 -24.85 -8.47 18.23
CA ALA A 264 -25.96 -9.33 18.60
C ALA A 264 -25.59 -10.82 18.62
N VAL A 265 -24.73 -11.26 17.68
CA VAL A 265 -24.21 -12.63 17.63
C VAL A 265 -23.19 -12.87 18.75
N ALA A 266 -22.31 -11.88 19.01
CA ALA A 266 -21.35 -11.97 20.11
C ALA A 266 -22.05 -12.10 21.48
N ASP A 267 -23.14 -11.36 21.69
CA ASP A 267 -23.95 -11.45 22.91
C ASP A 267 -24.61 -12.84 23.05
N ASP A 268 -25.19 -13.38 21.98
CA ASP A 268 -25.76 -14.71 21.96
C ASP A 268 -24.73 -15.80 22.28
N LEU A 269 -23.48 -15.63 21.78
CA LEU A 269 -22.36 -16.54 22.05
C LEU A 269 -21.73 -16.37 23.44
N GLY A 270 -22.19 -15.40 24.25
CA GLY A 270 -21.64 -15.10 25.56
C GLY A 270 -20.30 -14.35 25.53
N LEU A 271 -19.91 -13.78 24.40
CA LEU A 271 -18.67 -13.02 24.22
C LEU A 271 -18.81 -11.56 24.67
N GLY A 272 -20.04 -11.05 24.83
CA GLY A 272 -20.31 -9.67 25.23
C GLY A 272 -19.69 -8.65 24.26
N ASP A 273 -18.90 -7.72 24.80
CA ASP A 273 -18.24 -6.67 24.01
C ASP A 273 -16.87 -7.09 23.45
N GLN A 274 -16.50 -8.36 23.54
CA GLN A 274 -15.23 -8.85 23.03
C GLN A 274 -15.26 -8.89 21.49
N PRO A 275 -14.32 -8.25 20.79
CA PRO A 275 -14.19 -8.38 19.34
C PRO A 275 -13.90 -9.83 18.96
N ALA A 276 -14.55 -10.30 17.91
CA ALA A 276 -14.43 -11.68 17.45
C ALA A 276 -14.54 -11.75 15.93
N ILE A 277 -13.87 -12.74 15.34
CA ILE A 277 -13.85 -12.99 13.90
C ILE A 277 -14.24 -14.43 13.66
N GLN A 278 -15.23 -14.63 12.81
CA GLN A 278 -15.62 -15.95 12.33
C GLN A 278 -14.74 -16.33 11.13
N VAL A 279 -14.15 -17.51 11.20
CA VAL A 279 -13.40 -18.13 10.12
C VAL A 279 -14.40 -18.64 9.08
N GLY A 280 -14.23 -18.20 7.83
CA GLY A 280 -14.92 -18.75 6.66
C GLY A 280 -14.26 -20.05 6.22
N ASP A 281 -13.92 -20.15 4.94
CA ASP A 281 -13.21 -21.33 4.46
C ASP A 281 -11.75 -21.34 4.93
N VAL A 282 -11.20 -22.56 5.02
CA VAL A 282 -9.78 -22.82 5.30
C VAL A 282 -9.23 -23.63 4.14
N ILE A 283 -8.26 -23.06 3.42
CA ILE A 283 -7.65 -23.74 2.27
C ILE A 283 -6.86 -24.96 2.77
N GLU A 284 -7.01 -26.10 2.11
CA GLU A 284 -6.29 -27.33 2.43
C GLU A 284 -4.76 -27.14 2.35
N ASP A 285 -4.02 -27.93 3.13
CA ASP A 285 -2.55 -27.89 3.22
C ASP A 285 -1.93 -26.57 3.70
N THR A 286 -2.75 -25.60 4.14
CA THR A 286 -2.30 -24.34 4.69
C THR A 286 -1.92 -24.42 6.17
N PRO A 287 -1.22 -23.42 6.72
CA PRO A 287 -0.93 -23.35 8.16
C PRO A 287 -2.15 -23.51 9.05
N ALA A 288 -3.26 -22.84 8.71
CA ALA A 288 -4.52 -22.92 9.47
C ALA A 288 -5.10 -24.33 9.44
N ALA A 289 -5.18 -24.96 8.26
CA ALA A 289 -5.67 -26.33 8.09
C ALA A 289 -4.82 -27.34 8.88
N LYS A 290 -3.48 -27.25 8.77
CA LYS A 290 -2.53 -28.10 9.49
C LYS A 290 -2.63 -27.98 11.01
N ALA A 291 -2.98 -26.78 11.51
CA ALA A 291 -3.20 -26.53 12.91
C ALA A 291 -4.58 -27.00 13.40
N GLY A 292 -5.47 -27.41 12.49
CA GLY A 292 -6.81 -27.89 12.83
C GLY A 292 -7.84 -26.78 13.05
N LEU A 293 -7.58 -25.59 12.51
CA LEU A 293 -8.59 -24.53 12.40
C LEU A 293 -9.64 -24.95 11.38
N LYS A 294 -10.91 -24.64 11.64
CA LYS A 294 -12.05 -25.06 10.83
C LYS A 294 -12.94 -23.89 10.47
N GLN A 295 -13.70 -24.04 9.41
CA GLN A 295 -14.80 -23.15 9.07
C GLN A 295 -15.77 -23.07 10.25
N GLY A 296 -16.20 -21.86 10.59
CA GLY A 296 -17.09 -21.58 11.72
C GLY A 296 -16.39 -21.32 13.05
N ASP A 297 -15.08 -21.64 13.21
CA ASP A 297 -14.31 -21.27 14.40
C ASP A 297 -14.36 -19.75 14.60
N ILE A 298 -14.52 -19.30 15.85
CA ILE A 298 -14.58 -17.88 16.18
C ILE A 298 -13.31 -17.48 16.93
N ILE A 299 -12.44 -16.74 16.28
CA ILE A 299 -11.18 -16.24 16.86
C ILE A 299 -11.49 -15.06 17.77
N VAL A 300 -11.04 -15.12 19.03
CA VAL A 300 -11.24 -14.06 20.03
C VAL A 300 -9.93 -13.50 20.59
N LYS A 301 -8.81 -14.26 20.53
CA LYS A 301 -7.50 -13.81 21.02
C LYS A 301 -6.38 -14.29 20.09
N VAL A 302 -5.28 -13.54 20.10
CA VAL A 302 -3.99 -13.92 19.50
C VAL A 302 -2.93 -13.81 20.57
N ASN A 303 -2.20 -14.91 20.83
CA ASN A 303 -1.18 -15.00 21.89
C ASN A 303 -1.70 -14.54 23.26
N GLY A 304 -2.92 -14.95 23.61
CA GLY A 304 -3.59 -14.62 24.87
C GLY A 304 -4.17 -13.20 24.95
N GLN A 305 -3.86 -12.32 23.99
CA GLN A 305 -4.36 -10.94 23.95
C GLN A 305 -5.65 -10.86 23.13
N PRO A 306 -6.69 -10.17 23.61
CA PRO A 306 -7.91 -9.93 22.85
C PRO A 306 -7.63 -9.31 21.46
N LEU A 307 -8.55 -9.50 20.54
CA LEU A 307 -8.52 -8.78 19.27
C LEU A 307 -8.71 -7.27 19.52
N GLU A 308 -8.11 -6.47 18.68
CA GLU A 308 -8.27 -5.02 18.69
C GLU A 308 -9.69 -4.66 18.25
N ARG A 309 -10.26 -3.58 18.80
CA ARG A 309 -11.59 -3.10 18.42
C ARG A 309 -11.50 -2.26 17.15
N GLY A 310 -12.37 -2.55 16.19
CA GLY A 310 -12.72 -1.67 15.10
C GLY A 310 -13.87 -0.74 15.45
N ASP A 311 -14.14 0.24 14.62
CA ASP A 311 -15.35 1.08 14.75
C ASP A 311 -16.59 0.28 14.39
N GLN A 312 -16.46 -0.73 13.51
CA GLN A 312 -17.51 -1.66 13.10
C GLN A 312 -16.98 -3.10 13.06
N ALA A 313 -17.88 -4.08 13.15
CA ALA A 313 -17.52 -5.50 13.08
C ALA A 313 -16.84 -5.86 11.74
N GLN A 314 -17.25 -5.23 10.65
CA GLN A 314 -16.67 -5.44 9.31
C GLN A 314 -15.18 -5.02 9.20
N ASP A 315 -14.68 -4.22 10.13
CA ASP A 315 -13.27 -3.79 10.15
C ASP A 315 -12.35 -4.87 10.76
N LEU A 316 -12.92 -5.77 11.59
CA LEU A 316 -12.15 -6.73 12.38
C LEU A 316 -11.27 -7.67 11.55
N PRO A 317 -11.71 -8.21 10.38
CA PRO A 317 -10.86 -9.06 9.56
C PRO A 317 -9.60 -8.34 9.05
N GLY A 318 -9.73 -7.08 8.65
CA GLY A 318 -8.61 -6.26 8.22
C GLY A 318 -7.64 -5.96 9.37
N ILE A 319 -8.17 -5.56 10.53
CA ILE A 319 -7.39 -5.33 11.76
C ILE A 319 -6.63 -6.60 12.16
N PHE A 320 -7.29 -7.77 12.12
CA PHE A 320 -6.65 -9.05 12.41
C PHE A 320 -5.54 -9.39 11.41
N ARG A 321 -5.82 -9.24 10.09
CA ARG A 321 -4.82 -9.47 9.05
C ARG A 321 -3.59 -8.58 9.27
N ARG A 322 -3.80 -7.30 9.57
CA ARG A 322 -2.74 -6.35 9.86
C ARG A 322 -1.93 -6.74 11.11
N ARG A 323 -2.57 -7.26 12.15
CA ARG A 323 -1.89 -7.83 13.32
C ARG A 323 -1.04 -9.05 12.95
N MET A 324 -1.54 -9.92 12.05
CA MET A 324 -0.77 -11.08 11.58
C MET A 324 0.47 -10.65 10.79
N LEU A 325 0.39 -9.59 9.98
CA LEU A 325 1.53 -9.06 9.22
C LEU A 325 2.70 -8.54 10.08
N ARG A 326 2.51 -8.38 11.40
CA ARG A 326 3.59 -8.00 12.34
C ARG A 326 4.46 -9.19 12.79
N PHE A 327 4.02 -10.42 12.53
CA PHE A 327 4.79 -11.63 12.76
C PHE A 327 5.67 -11.96 11.54
N LYS A 328 6.47 -13.03 11.66
CA LYS A 328 7.32 -13.52 10.56
C LYS A 328 6.87 -14.91 10.10
N PRO A 329 7.10 -15.28 8.83
CA PRO A 329 6.97 -16.68 8.42
C PRO A 329 7.79 -17.61 9.30
N GLY A 330 7.22 -18.77 9.67
CA GLY A 330 7.80 -19.71 10.61
C GLY A 330 7.53 -19.40 12.09
N GLU A 331 7.02 -18.22 12.42
CA GLU A 331 6.68 -17.87 13.80
C GLU A 331 5.41 -18.59 14.24
N LYS A 332 5.39 -19.03 15.50
CA LYS A 332 4.25 -19.71 16.11
C LYS A 332 3.35 -18.70 16.80
N VAL A 333 2.09 -18.67 16.42
CA VAL A 333 1.04 -17.88 17.06
C VAL A 333 -0.01 -18.81 17.68
N THR A 334 -0.59 -18.40 18.80
CA THR A 334 -1.70 -19.11 19.44
C THR A 334 -2.99 -18.34 19.21
N LEU A 335 -3.96 -18.98 18.57
CA LEU A 335 -5.31 -18.45 18.36
C LEU A 335 -6.24 -19.07 19.41
N SER A 336 -6.87 -18.25 20.26
CA SER A 336 -7.93 -18.74 21.15
C SER A 336 -9.27 -18.65 20.40
N VAL A 337 -9.92 -19.78 20.18
CA VAL A 337 -11.14 -19.87 19.38
C VAL A 337 -12.31 -20.41 20.20
N LEU A 338 -13.51 -19.93 19.92
CA LEU A 338 -14.76 -20.50 20.38
C LEU A 338 -15.34 -21.36 19.23
N ARG A 339 -15.57 -22.66 19.48
CA ARG A 339 -16.16 -23.60 18.50
C ARG A 339 -17.65 -23.73 18.63
N ASP A 340 -18.10 -23.84 19.87
CA ASP A 340 -19.51 -24.02 20.18
C ASP A 340 -19.92 -23.09 21.33
N LYS A 341 -21.15 -22.60 21.26
CA LYS A 341 -21.75 -21.76 22.30
C LYS A 341 -21.67 -22.42 23.68
N GLY A 342 -21.15 -21.66 24.65
CA GLY A 342 -21.06 -22.13 26.05
C GLY A 342 -19.88 -23.07 26.33
N GLN A 343 -19.08 -23.42 25.35
CA GLN A 343 -17.84 -24.18 25.56
C GLN A 343 -16.66 -23.27 25.92
N PRO A 344 -15.67 -23.79 26.63
CA PRO A 344 -14.44 -23.04 26.89
C PRO A 344 -13.69 -22.78 25.58
N LEU A 345 -12.89 -21.69 25.55
CA LEU A 345 -12.02 -21.39 24.43
C LEU A 345 -10.99 -22.50 24.24
N THR A 346 -10.73 -22.83 22.98
CA THR A 346 -9.69 -23.77 22.57
C THR A 346 -8.51 -22.99 22.01
N ASP A 347 -7.32 -23.25 22.54
CA ASP A 347 -6.09 -22.64 22.03
C ASP A 347 -5.51 -23.49 20.89
N ILE A 348 -5.41 -22.91 19.71
CA ILE A 348 -4.86 -23.54 18.50
C ILE A 348 -3.53 -22.87 18.19
N ALA A 349 -2.45 -23.65 18.21
CA ALA A 349 -1.12 -23.20 17.88
C ALA A 349 -0.87 -23.33 16.36
N VAL A 350 -0.67 -22.22 15.68
CA VAL A 350 -0.43 -22.16 14.24
C VAL A 350 1.01 -21.70 13.98
N VAL A 351 1.76 -22.43 13.17
CA VAL A 351 3.04 -21.98 12.62
C VAL A 351 2.73 -21.25 11.32
N LEU A 352 3.01 -19.94 11.27
CA LEU A 352 2.71 -19.11 10.09
C LEU A 352 3.54 -19.57 8.89
N GLY A 353 2.89 -19.69 7.72
CA GLY A 353 3.57 -19.93 6.46
C GLY A 353 4.12 -18.64 5.85
N GLU A 354 4.83 -18.76 4.75
CA GLU A 354 5.12 -17.65 3.86
C GLU A 354 3.93 -17.44 2.93
N GLN A 355 3.54 -16.18 2.72
CA GLN A 355 2.45 -15.83 1.82
C GLN A 355 2.79 -16.29 0.40
N PRO A 356 1.95 -17.10 -0.24
CA PRO A 356 2.17 -17.52 -1.62
C PRO A 356 2.06 -16.32 -2.57
N PRO A 357 2.63 -16.41 -3.79
CA PRO A 357 2.46 -15.40 -4.82
C PRO A 357 0.98 -15.03 -4.98
N GLN A 358 0.71 -13.74 -5.15
CA GLN A 358 -0.62 -13.21 -5.39
C GLN A 358 -0.80 -12.95 -6.90
N SER A 359 -2.03 -12.80 -7.36
CA SER A 359 -2.32 -12.58 -8.78
C SER A 359 -1.69 -11.31 -9.37
N ASP A 360 -1.44 -10.30 -8.55
CA ASP A 360 -0.77 -9.05 -8.94
C ASP A 360 0.76 -9.18 -8.98
N THR A 361 1.35 -10.11 -8.23
CA THR A 361 2.81 -10.38 -8.20
C THR A 361 3.22 -11.62 -8.99
N ALA A 362 2.27 -12.35 -9.59
CA ALA A 362 2.54 -13.52 -10.41
C ALA A 362 3.34 -13.15 -11.66
N ALA A 363 4.23 -14.06 -12.10
CA ALA A 363 4.98 -13.90 -13.35
C ALA A 363 4.05 -13.68 -14.54
N ARG A 364 4.43 -12.81 -15.47
CA ARG A 364 3.59 -12.38 -16.60
C ARG A 364 4.34 -12.39 -17.90
N PHE A 365 3.65 -12.79 -18.95
CA PHE A 365 4.14 -12.71 -20.32
C PHE A 365 3.16 -11.91 -21.19
N TRP A 366 3.70 -11.11 -22.10
CA TRP A 366 2.94 -10.31 -23.06
C TRP A 366 3.22 -10.78 -24.49
N ALA A 367 2.17 -11.29 -25.18
CA ALA A 367 2.19 -11.62 -26.58
C ALA A 367 1.80 -10.39 -27.43
N ASP A 368 2.79 -9.51 -27.67
CA ASP A 368 2.57 -8.18 -28.27
C ASP A 368 1.96 -8.27 -29.66
N ASP A 369 2.43 -9.19 -30.49
CA ASP A 369 1.98 -9.41 -31.86
C ASP A 369 0.50 -9.83 -31.95
N MET A 370 0.01 -10.59 -30.97
CA MET A 370 -1.39 -11.01 -30.86
C MET A 370 -2.24 -10.14 -29.93
N GLY A 371 -1.62 -9.33 -29.09
CA GLY A 371 -2.26 -8.34 -28.24
C GLY A 371 -2.96 -8.90 -27.00
N PHE A 372 -2.37 -9.90 -26.33
CA PHE A 372 -2.85 -10.40 -25.05
C PHE A 372 -1.72 -10.66 -24.06
N GLY A 373 -2.03 -10.57 -22.79
CA GLY A 373 -1.12 -10.88 -21.69
C GLY A 373 -1.62 -12.02 -20.82
N VAL A 374 -0.70 -12.83 -20.34
CA VAL A 374 -0.98 -13.92 -19.41
C VAL A 374 -0.16 -13.81 -18.14
N ARG A 375 -0.62 -14.46 -17.08
CA ARG A 375 0.12 -14.65 -15.82
C ARG A 375 0.09 -16.10 -15.36
N ASP A 376 1.02 -16.44 -14.50
CA ASP A 376 0.94 -17.70 -13.77
C ASP A 376 -0.37 -17.81 -12.98
N MET A 377 -0.84 -19.05 -12.83
CA MET A 377 -1.83 -19.37 -11.82
C MET A 377 -1.22 -19.25 -10.43
N VAL A 378 -2.00 -18.73 -9.49
CA VAL A 378 -1.65 -18.67 -8.07
C VAL A 378 -2.64 -19.48 -7.23
N LEU A 379 -2.29 -19.75 -5.98
CA LEU A 379 -3.09 -20.61 -5.10
C LEU A 379 -4.57 -20.18 -5.01
N ILE A 380 -4.82 -18.87 -4.97
CA ILE A 380 -6.19 -18.34 -4.86
C ILE A 380 -7.02 -18.61 -6.12
N ASP A 381 -6.40 -18.75 -7.29
CA ASP A 381 -7.13 -19.05 -8.51
C ASP A 381 -7.77 -20.44 -8.45
N ASN A 382 -7.03 -21.44 -7.94
CA ASN A 382 -7.56 -22.78 -7.76
C ASN A 382 -8.74 -22.77 -6.79
N TYR A 383 -8.61 -22.03 -5.69
CA TYR A 383 -9.68 -21.91 -4.71
C TYR A 383 -10.93 -21.22 -5.28
N VAL A 384 -10.78 -20.03 -5.86
CA VAL A 384 -11.92 -19.24 -6.38
C VAL A 384 -12.62 -19.96 -7.54
N ARG A 385 -11.86 -20.59 -8.42
CA ARG A 385 -12.38 -21.29 -9.60
C ARG A 385 -12.83 -22.72 -9.33
N LYS A 386 -12.60 -23.20 -8.08
CA LYS A 386 -12.90 -24.59 -7.66
C LYS A 386 -12.25 -25.63 -8.59
N LEU A 387 -11.01 -25.36 -8.97
CA LEU A 387 -10.22 -26.23 -9.83
C LEU A 387 -9.62 -27.39 -9.05
N GLU A 388 -9.24 -28.45 -9.75
CA GLU A 388 -8.48 -29.55 -9.15
C GLU A 388 -7.11 -29.02 -8.65
N LYS A 389 -6.59 -29.65 -7.61
CA LYS A 389 -5.37 -29.23 -6.92
C LYS A 389 -4.16 -29.12 -7.85
N ASP A 390 -4.09 -30.00 -8.85
CA ASP A 390 -2.96 -30.12 -9.79
C ASP A 390 -3.25 -29.43 -11.13
N GLN A 391 -4.33 -28.65 -11.24
CA GLN A 391 -4.64 -27.89 -12.44
C GLN A 391 -3.48 -26.92 -12.77
N LYS A 392 -3.03 -26.98 -14.03
CA LYS A 392 -1.96 -26.16 -14.57
C LYS A 392 -2.49 -25.26 -15.69
N GLY A 393 -1.74 -24.22 -15.99
CA GLY A 393 -2.06 -23.29 -17.06
C GLY A 393 -1.66 -21.86 -16.72
N VAL A 394 -2.02 -20.93 -17.59
CA VAL A 394 -1.83 -19.49 -17.40
C VAL A 394 -3.15 -18.76 -17.58
N ILE A 395 -3.33 -17.65 -16.88
CA ILE A 395 -4.57 -16.87 -16.92
C ILE A 395 -4.38 -15.63 -17.77
N VAL A 396 -5.32 -15.37 -18.69
CA VAL A 396 -5.35 -14.16 -19.51
C VAL A 396 -5.67 -12.94 -18.63
N THR A 397 -4.75 -11.99 -18.55
CA THR A 397 -4.90 -10.79 -17.68
C THR A 397 -5.30 -9.54 -18.43
N VAL A 398 -4.81 -9.38 -19.65
CA VAL A 398 -4.99 -8.17 -20.46
C VAL A 398 -5.28 -8.56 -21.90
N LEU A 399 -6.22 -7.85 -22.52
CA LEU A 399 -6.49 -7.90 -23.95
C LEU A 399 -6.42 -6.49 -24.53
N ARG A 400 -5.63 -6.32 -25.58
CA ARG A 400 -5.59 -5.06 -26.33
C ARG A 400 -6.87 -4.97 -27.19
N LYS A 401 -7.58 -3.85 -27.11
CA LYS A 401 -8.76 -3.60 -27.93
C LYS A 401 -8.44 -3.72 -29.41
N SER A 402 -9.33 -4.34 -30.15
CA SER A 402 -9.22 -4.59 -31.60
C SER A 402 -7.97 -5.41 -31.97
N SER A 403 -7.43 -6.19 -31.05
CA SER A 403 -6.33 -7.12 -31.31
C SER A 403 -6.81 -8.40 -32.02
N ALA A 404 -5.84 -9.15 -32.51
CA ALA A 404 -6.10 -10.46 -33.08
C ALA A 404 -6.71 -11.41 -32.04
N ALA A 405 -6.22 -11.39 -30.81
CA ALA A 405 -6.72 -12.21 -29.71
C ALA A 405 -8.17 -11.86 -29.34
N GLU A 406 -8.49 -10.56 -29.18
CA GLU A 406 -9.87 -10.13 -28.90
C GLU A 406 -10.83 -10.53 -30.04
N SER A 407 -10.42 -10.32 -31.31
CA SER A 407 -11.20 -10.67 -32.47
C SER A 407 -11.44 -12.18 -32.63
N ALA A 408 -10.53 -12.99 -32.11
CA ALA A 408 -10.65 -14.46 -32.08
C ALA A 408 -11.54 -14.96 -30.93
N GLY A 409 -12.02 -14.09 -30.06
CA GLY A 409 -12.88 -14.44 -28.93
C GLY A 409 -12.15 -14.92 -27.69
N LEU A 410 -10.86 -14.60 -27.53
CA LEU A 410 -10.16 -14.74 -26.25
C LEU A 410 -10.73 -13.71 -25.27
N HIS A 411 -10.93 -14.08 -24.00
CA HIS A 411 -11.44 -13.19 -22.97
C HIS A 411 -10.44 -13.06 -21.82
N GLN A 412 -10.51 -11.93 -21.13
CA GLN A 412 -9.84 -11.78 -19.85
C GLN A 412 -10.37 -12.83 -18.87
N GLU A 413 -9.51 -13.35 -17.99
CA GLU A 413 -9.78 -14.44 -17.06
C GLU A 413 -9.94 -15.83 -17.71
N ASP A 414 -9.74 -16.02 -19.02
CA ASP A 414 -9.61 -17.35 -19.58
C ASP A 414 -8.39 -18.07 -19.00
N LEU A 415 -8.54 -19.34 -18.61
CA LEU A 415 -7.44 -20.20 -18.24
C LEU A 415 -6.95 -20.98 -19.46
N ILE A 416 -5.76 -20.65 -19.96
CA ILE A 416 -5.13 -21.35 -21.08
C ILE A 416 -4.48 -22.63 -20.55
N THR A 417 -4.91 -23.79 -21.03
CA THR A 417 -4.40 -25.11 -20.65
C THR A 417 -3.52 -25.74 -21.72
N GLN A 418 -3.66 -25.30 -22.98
CA GLN A 418 -2.82 -25.79 -24.09
C GLN A 418 -2.48 -24.64 -25.06
N LEU A 419 -1.28 -24.73 -25.64
CA LEU A 419 -0.78 -23.89 -26.71
C LEU A 419 -0.39 -24.79 -27.91
N ASN A 420 -1.07 -24.64 -29.06
CA ASN A 420 -0.83 -25.44 -30.26
C ASN A 420 -0.80 -26.96 -30.02
N GLY A 421 -1.70 -27.45 -29.13
CA GLY A 421 -1.82 -28.86 -28.77
C GLY A 421 -0.80 -29.34 -27.72
N GLN A 422 0.08 -28.48 -27.22
CA GLN A 422 0.99 -28.80 -26.12
C GLN A 422 0.39 -28.29 -24.79
N PRO A 423 0.44 -29.07 -23.70
CA PRO A 423 0.01 -28.62 -22.39
C PRO A 423 0.82 -27.40 -21.94
N VAL A 424 0.19 -26.49 -21.21
CA VAL A 424 0.81 -25.32 -20.57
C VAL A 424 0.86 -25.57 -19.07
N THR A 425 2.04 -25.49 -18.46
CA THR A 425 2.20 -25.69 -17.01
C THR A 425 2.32 -24.39 -16.23
N ASP A 426 3.05 -23.42 -16.78
CA ASP A 426 3.32 -22.13 -16.17
C ASP A 426 3.63 -21.06 -17.23
N GLU A 427 3.81 -19.81 -16.78
CA GLU A 427 4.09 -18.66 -17.66
C GLU A 427 5.43 -18.81 -18.39
N GLY A 428 6.47 -19.30 -17.72
CA GLY A 428 7.80 -19.45 -18.33
C GLY A 428 7.80 -20.44 -19.50
N GLU A 429 7.13 -21.59 -19.35
CA GLU A 429 6.94 -22.56 -20.43
C GLU A 429 6.08 -21.97 -21.54
N PHE A 430 4.95 -21.33 -21.21
CA PHE A 430 4.11 -20.66 -22.19
C PHE A 430 4.90 -19.64 -23.00
N ALA A 431 5.65 -18.74 -22.35
CA ALA A 431 6.44 -17.70 -23.01
C ALA A 431 7.50 -18.28 -23.96
N LYS A 432 8.20 -19.33 -23.51
CA LYS A 432 9.20 -20.04 -24.31
C LYS A 432 8.59 -20.67 -25.56
N ASP A 433 7.52 -21.44 -25.40
CA ASP A 433 6.91 -22.18 -26.50
C ASP A 433 6.18 -21.23 -27.46
N TYR A 434 5.54 -20.17 -26.96
CA TYR A 434 4.95 -19.12 -27.76
C TYR A 434 6.00 -18.44 -28.64
N LYS A 435 7.11 -17.99 -28.10
CA LYS A 435 8.20 -17.34 -28.84
C LYS A 435 8.79 -18.28 -29.88
N ALA A 436 9.10 -19.54 -29.53
CA ALA A 436 9.64 -20.53 -30.42
C ALA A 436 8.69 -20.80 -31.59
N PHE A 437 7.39 -20.90 -31.35
CA PHE A 437 6.40 -21.07 -32.41
C PHE A 437 6.32 -19.85 -33.31
N ARG A 438 6.28 -18.62 -32.75
CA ARG A 438 6.20 -17.39 -33.55
C ARG A 438 7.45 -17.16 -34.41
N ASP A 439 8.64 -17.47 -33.88
CA ASP A 439 9.91 -17.36 -34.61
C ASP A 439 9.97 -18.35 -35.82
N GLN A 440 9.46 -19.57 -35.67
CA GLN A 440 9.47 -20.57 -36.72
C GLN A 440 8.32 -20.40 -37.72
N LYS A 441 7.18 -19.89 -37.25
CA LYS A 441 5.92 -19.87 -38.01
C LYS A 441 5.18 -18.52 -37.84
N PRO A 442 5.78 -17.42 -38.28
CA PRO A 442 5.22 -16.08 -38.05
C PRO A 442 3.84 -15.83 -38.67
N HIS A 443 3.48 -16.58 -39.68
CA HIS A 443 2.20 -16.43 -40.40
C HIS A 443 1.16 -17.50 -40.03
N GLU A 444 1.49 -18.47 -39.19
CA GLU A 444 0.54 -19.47 -38.74
C GLU A 444 -0.28 -18.97 -37.56
N ALA A 445 -1.53 -19.41 -37.46
CA ALA A 445 -2.41 -19.10 -36.35
C ALA A 445 -1.93 -19.75 -35.05
N VAL A 446 -2.08 -19.03 -33.93
CA VAL A 446 -1.91 -19.58 -32.61
C VAL A 446 -3.21 -20.21 -32.15
N VAL A 447 -3.15 -21.47 -31.72
CA VAL A 447 -4.31 -22.22 -31.24
C VAL A 447 -4.19 -22.42 -29.74
N LEU A 448 -5.17 -21.91 -29.00
CA LEU A 448 -5.24 -22.02 -27.54
C LEU A 448 -6.43 -22.90 -27.16
N VAL A 449 -6.24 -23.81 -26.19
CA VAL A 449 -7.36 -24.42 -25.47
C VAL A 449 -7.52 -23.66 -24.16
N VAL A 450 -8.70 -23.08 -23.96
CA VAL A 450 -9.00 -22.28 -22.78
C VAL A 450 -10.16 -22.89 -22.01
N GLN A 451 -10.10 -22.79 -20.70
CA GLN A 451 -11.21 -23.10 -19.80
C GLN A 451 -11.88 -21.80 -19.38
N ARG A 452 -13.18 -21.70 -19.66
CA ARG A 452 -14.04 -20.56 -19.31
C ARG A 452 -15.32 -21.10 -18.68
N ASP A 453 -15.66 -20.62 -17.48
CA ASP A 453 -16.86 -21.06 -16.72
C ASP A 453 -17.00 -22.59 -16.63
N GLY A 454 -15.87 -23.28 -16.47
CA GLY A 454 -15.82 -24.74 -16.37
C GLY A 454 -15.95 -25.50 -17.70
N GLN A 455 -15.98 -24.78 -18.84
CA GLN A 455 -16.06 -25.39 -20.18
C GLN A 455 -14.78 -25.13 -20.97
N GLU A 456 -14.31 -26.17 -21.68
CA GLU A 456 -13.19 -26.03 -22.61
C GLU A 456 -13.66 -25.45 -23.95
N THR A 457 -12.89 -24.48 -24.43
CA THR A 457 -13.12 -23.84 -25.76
C THR A 457 -11.79 -23.70 -26.48
N THR A 458 -11.80 -23.93 -27.80
CA THR A 458 -10.63 -23.69 -28.64
C THR A 458 -10.70 -22.29 -29.23
N VAL A 459 -9.69 -21.49 -29.03
CA VAL A 459 -9.53 -20.14 -29.59
C VAL A 459 -8.41 -20.19 -30.63
N ARG A 460 -8.71 -19.82 -31.84
CA ARG A 460 -7.75 -19.76 -32.97
C ARG A 460 -7.49 -18.30 -33.32
N ILE A 461 -6.27 -17.85 -33.07
CA ILE A 461 -5.85 -16.45 -33.25
C ILE A 461 -5.03 -16.36 -34.54
N GLU A 462 -5.56 -15.69 -35.54
CA GLU A 462 -4.84 -15.42 -36.79
C GLU A 462 -3.87 -14.25 -36.57
N PRO A 463 -2.63 -14.32 -37.07
CA PRO A 463 -1.69 -13.19 -36.94
C PRO A 463 -2.23 -11.97 -37.71
N PRO A 464 -1.96 -10.75 -37.24
CA PRO A 464 -2.29 -9.53 -37.96
C PRO A 464 -1.57 -9.54 -39.32
N GLN A 465 -2.30 -9.12 -40.37
CA GLN A 465 -1.76 -9.03 -41.73
C GLN A 465 -0.75 -7.89 -41.90
#